data_e8ff3474767a7ef96b9dc697774d8707
#
_entry.id   e8ff3474767a7ef96b9dc697774d8707
#
_cell.length_a   1.000
_cell.length_b   1.000
_cell.length_c   1.000
_cell.angle_alpha   90.00
_cell.angle_beta   90.00
_cell.angle_gamma   90.00
#
_symmetry.space_group_name_H-M   'P 1'
#
loop_
_entity.id
_entity.type
_entity.pdbx_description
1 polymer ?
#
loop_
_entity_poly.entity_id
_entity_poly.type
_entity_poly.pdbx_seq_one_letter_code
_entity_poly.pdbx_strand_id
1 'polypeptide(L)'
;TKIAIIGHSRGGGISLIKAYEDERIRVLVTLAGVSNFNYRFPSGDRLEHWKNNGVMYSENQRTHQQMPHYYQFYEDFKQNEERFTIQYCAQHLEKPVLIIQGTEDEAVKDKEAFLLHEWCKKSELYIIEGANHTFGAKEPWMEQNLPADLANAVAETIRFFKLNFLKKFF
;
A
#
# COMPACT_ATOMS: atom_id res chain seq x y z
N THR A 1 24.50 -1.41 -1.31
CA THR A 1 23.38 -0.92 -2.15
C THR A 1 22.36 -0.25 -1.27
N LYS A 2 21.84 0.90 -1.72
CA LYS A 2 20.75 1.63 -1.04
C LYS A 2 19.54 1.64 -1.95
N ILE A 3 18.35 1.40 -1.40
CA ILE A 3 17.10 1.22 -2.13
C ILE A 3 16.06 2.21 -1.58
N ALA A 4 15.33 2.88 -2.45
CA ALA A 4 14.05 3.50 -2.15
C ALA A 4 12.94 2.57 -2.67
N ILE A 5 11.88 2.37 -1.90
CA ILE A 5 10.76 1.51 -2.29
C ILE A 5 9.47 2.32 -2.33
N ILE A 6 8.64 2.04 -3.34
CA ILE A 6 7.29 2.59 -3.47
C ILE A 6 6.32 1.42 -3.50
N GLY A 7 5.23 1.51 -2.74
CA GLY A 7 4.17 0.52 -2.76
C GLY A 7 2.79 1.15 -2.87
N HIS A 8 1.92 0.58 -3.71
CA HIS A 8 0.53 1.01 -3.87
C HIS A 8 -0.42 -0.01 -3.25
N SER A 9 -1.46 0.47 -2.58
CA SER A 9 -2.53 -0.36 -2.04
C SER A 9 -2.00 -1.46 -1.10
N ARG A 10 -2.32 -2.74 -1.35
CA ARG A 10 -1.73 -3.89 -0.63
C ARG A 10 -0.21 -3.90 -0.71
N GLY A 11 0.36 -3.50 -1.87
CA GLY A 11 1.80 -3.33 -2.05
C GLY A 11 2.41 -2.28 -1.12
N GLY A 12 1.64 -1.28 -0.67
CA GLY A 12 2.07 -0.31 0.34
C GLY A 12 2.37 -0.98 1.68
N GLY A 13 1.46 -1.82 2.18
CA GLY A 13 1.69 -2.61 3.39
C GLY A 13 2.85 -3.59 3.27
N ILE A 14 2.97 -4.29 2.13
CA ILE A 14 4.10 -5.19 1.84
C ILE A 14 5.42 -4.42 1.84
N SER A 15 5.45 -3.25 1.18
CA SER A 15 6.64 -2.41 1.11
C SER A 15 7.07 -1.89 2.47
N LEU A 16 6.12 -1.61 3.37
CA LEU A 16 6.39 -1.18 4.74
C LEU A 16 7.06 -2.30 5.54
N ILE A 17 6.53 -3.52 5.48
CA ILE A 17 7.14 -4.69 6.13
C ILE A 17 8.55 -4.92 5.57
N LYS A 18 8.71 -4.88 4.24
CA LYS A 18 10.04 -5.04 3.63
C LYS A 18 11.00 -3.92 4.00
N ALA A 19 10.51 -2.68 4.14
CA ALA A 19 11.34 -1.58 4.61
C ALA A 19 11.79 -1.78 6.08
N TYR A 20 10.97 -2.41 6.90
CA TYR A 20 11.35 -2.78 8.27
C TYR A 20 12.39 -3.91 8.28
N GLU A 21 12.19 -4.97 7.51
CA GLU A 21 13.03 -6.17 7.48
C GLU A 21 14.39 -5.98 6.78
N ASP A 22 14.48 -5.13 5.75
CA ASP A 22 15.67 -5.02 4.90
C ASP A 22 16.38 -3.69 5.09
N GLU A 23 17.56 -3.72 5.68
CA GLU A 23 18.38 -2.53 5.96
C GLU A 23 18.86 -1.79 4.70
N ARG A 24 18.86 -2.43 3.54
CA ARG A 24 19.21 -1.77 2.27
C ARG A 24 18.15 -0.77 1.84
N ILE A 25 16.89 -0.97 2.24
CA ILE A 25 15.81 -0.01 2.00
C ILE A 25 15.99 1.16 2.96
N ARG A 26 16.12 2.36 2.43
CA ARG A 26 16.41 3.58 3.19
C ARG A 26 15.26 4.56 3.25
N VAL A 27 14.36 4.49 2.29
CA VAL A 27 13.20 5.39 2.16
C VAL A 27 12.01 4.59 1.63
N LEU A 28 10.84 4.84 2.18
CA LEU A 28 9.58 4.24 1.78
C LEU A 28 8.60 5.31 1.34
N VAL A 29 7.86 5.03 0.27
CA VAL A 29 6.65 5.77 -0.11
C VAL A 29 5.48 4.80 -0.22
N THR A 30 4.36 5.11 0.39
CA THR A 30 3.10 4.37 0.21
C THR A 30 2.08 5.25 -0.52
N LEU A 31 1.48 4.71 -1.55
CA LEU A 31 0.37 5.30 -2.30
C LEU A 31 -0.90 4.51 -1.96
N ALA A 32 -1.87 5.12 -1.32
CA ALA A 32 -3.11 4.44 -0.90
C ALA A 32 -2.81 3.11 -0.16
N GLY A 33 -1.82 3.15 0.77
CA GLY A 33 -1.29 1.95 1.42
C GLY A 33 -2.22 1.40 2.48
N VAL A 34 -2.36 0.05 2.55
CA VAL A 34 -3.14 -0.60 3.60
C VAL A 34 -2.42 -0.58 4.94
N SER A 35 -3.18 -0.40 6.02
CA SER A 35 -2.69 -0.45 7.41
C SER A 35 -2.84 -1.83 8.05
N ASN A 36 -3.69 -2.69 7.47
CA ASN A 36 -3.97 -4.02 8.01
C ASN A 36 -4.44 -4.97 6.91
N PHE A 37 -3.81 -6.14 6.80
CA PHE A 37 -4.19 -7.16 5.83
C PHE A 37 -5.46 -7.91 6.22
N ASN A 38 -5.77 -8.07 7.50
CA ASN A 38 -6.97 -8.77 7.97
C ASN A 38 -8.26 -8.15 7.41
N TYR A 39 -8.30 -6.82 7.22
CA TYR A 39 -9.47 -6.14 6.65
C TYR A 39 -9.75 -6.52 5.18
N ARG A 40 -8.85 -7.24 4.54
CA ARG A 40 -8.93 -7.64 3.13
C ARG A 40 -9.37 -9.08 2.95
N PHE A 41 -9.54 -9.83 4.04
CA PHE A 41 -10.05 -11.20 4.01
C PHE A 41 -11.54 -11.23 4.33
N PRO A 42 -12.29 -12.17 3.74
CA PRO A 42 -13.65 -12.42 4.15
C PRO A 42 -13.70 -12.98 5.57
N SER A 43 -14.86 -12.87 6.21
CA SER A 43 -15.13 -13.42 7.55
C SER A 43 -16.45 -14.21 7.55
N GLY A 44 -16.71 -14.94 8.64
CA GLY A 44 -17.93 -15.73 8.81
C GLY A 44 -18.15 -16.76 7.70
N ASP A 45 -19.38 -16.90 7.24
CA ASP A 45 -19.79 -17.89 6.24
C ASP A 45 -19.00 -17.82 4.93
N ARG A 46 -18.59 -16.63 4.52
CA ARG A 46 -17.79 -16.46 3.30
C ARG A 46 -16.38 -17.03 3.46
N LEU A 47 -15.79 -16.94 4.63
CA LEU A 47 -14.48 -17.54 4.92
C LEU A 47 -14.60 -19.07 4.93
N GLU A 48 -15.61 -19.60 5.59
CA GLU A 48 -15.88 -21.05 5.62
C GLU A 48 -16.16 -21.60 4.22
N HIS A 49 -16.93 -20.88 3.41
CA HIS A 49 -17.18 -21.25 2.02
C HIS A 49 -15.86 -21.30 1.21
N TRP A 50 -15.01 -20.29 1.38
CA TRP A 50 -13.70 -20.27 0.71
C TRP A 50 -12.83 -21.45 1.14
N LYS A 51 -12.81 -21.74 2.45
CA LYS A 51 -12.07 -22.87 3.01
C LYS A 51 -12.53 -24.21 2.42
N ASN A 52 -13.85 -24.44 2.38
CA ASN A 52 -14.42 -25.68 1.90
C ASN A 52 -14.22 -25.90 0.40
N ASN A 53 -14.22 -24.83 -0.40
CA ASN A 53 -14.02 -24.90 -1.84
C ASN A 53 -12.55 -24.81 -2.27
N GLY A 54 -11.66 -24.42 -1.38
CA GLY A 54 -10.23 -24.23 -1.67
C GLY A 54 -9.91 -23.02 -2.54
N VAL A 55 -10.92 -22.42 -3.19
CA VAL A 55 -10.77 -21.26 -4.08
C VAL A 55 -12.00 -20.35 -4.01
N MET A 56 -11.77 -19.05 -4.06
CA MET A 56 -12.80 -18.04 -4.35
C MET A 56 -12.37 -17.18 -5.52
N TYR A 57 -13.31 -16.53 -6.17
CA TYR A 57 -13.03 -15.64 -7.30
C TYR A 57 -13.41 -14.20 -6.98
N SER A 58 -12.61 -13.26 -7.44
CA SER A 58 -12.97 -11.84 -7.51
C SER A 58 -12.90 -11.38 -8.96
N GLU A 59 -13.86 -10.56 -9.36
CA GLU A 59 -13.87 -9.98 -10.69
C GLU A 59 -12.97 -8.74 -10.72
N ASN A 60 -12.08 -8.70 -11.71
CA ASN A 60 -11.38 -7.46 -12.05
C ASN A 60 -12.37 -6.54 -12.75
N GLN A 61 -12.74 -5.44 -12.12
CA GLN A 61 -13.77 -4.52 -12.60
C GLN A 61 -13.42 -3.84 -13.95
N ARG A 62 -12.16 -3.88 -14.37
CA ARG A 62 -11.71 -3.27 -15.62
C ARG A 62 -11.71 -4.26 -16.80
N THR A 63 -11.32 -5.50 -16.53
CA THR A 63 -11.14 -6.52 -17.58
C THR A 63 -12.21 -7.59 -17.54
N HIS A 64 -13.10 -7.59 -16.53
CA HIS A 64 -14.10 -8.63 -16.23
C HIS A 64 -13.50 -10.03 -16.06
N GLN A 65 -12.19 -10.10 -15.88
CA GLN A 65 -11.50 -11.35 -15.61
C GLN A 65 -11.82 -11.87 -14.22
N GLN A 66 -12.17 -13.14 -14.10
CA GLN A 66 -12.32 -13.84 -12.83
C GLN A 66 -10.92 -14.20 -12.29
N MET A 67 -10.54 -13.59 -11.16
CA MET A 67 -9.23 -13.77 -10.55
C MET A 67 -9.35 -14.78 -9.41
N PRO A 68 -8.70 -15.95 -9.50
CA PRO A 68 -8.75 -16.96 -8.45
C PRO A 68 -7.90 -16.56 -7.25
N HIS A 69 -8.46 -16.76 -6.07
CA HIS A 69 -7.76 -16.68 -4.78
C HIS A 69 -7.85 -18.05 -4.11
N TYR A 70 -6.75 -18.79 -4.08
CA TYR A 70 -6.68 -20.07 -3.39
C TYR A 70 -6.68 -19.86 -1.87
N TYR A 71 -7.32 -20.76 -1.12
CA TYR A 71 -7.42 -20.67 0.35
C TYR A 71 -6.05 -20.71 1.02
N GLN A 72 -5.06 -21.36 0.40
CA GLN A 72 -3.66 -21.36 0.81
C GLN A 72 -3.12 -19.94 1.07
N PHE A 73 -3.59 -18.92 0.33
CA PHE A 73 -3.20 -17.52 0.57
C PHE A 73 -3.61 -17.03 1.97
N TYR A 74 -4.78 -17.43 2.44
CA TYR A 74 -5.22 -17.11 3.79
C TYR A 74 -4.47 -17.92 4.84
N GLU A 75 -4.22 -19.21 4.58
CA GLU A 75 -3.45 -20.09 5.47
C GLU A 75 -2.03 -19.56 5.68
N ASP A 76 -1.33 -19.21 4.59
CA ASP A 76 0.00 -18.60 4.65
C ASP A 76 -0.01 -17.29 5.46
N PHE A 77 -1.01 -16.42 5.22
CA PHE A 77 -1.18 -15.22 6.01
C PHE A 77 -1.34 -15.54 7.51
N LYS A 78 -2.19 -16.49 7.86
CA LYS A 78 -2.45 -16.84 9.28
C LYS A 78 -1.24 -17.49 9.93
N GLN A 79 -0.47 -18.30 9.23
CA GLN A 79 0.77 -18.90 9.74
C GLN A 79 1.87 -17.85 9.98
N ASN A 80 1.84 -16.74 9.25
CA ASN A 80 2.84 -15.68 9.31
C ASN A 80 2.25 -14.35 9.85
N GLU A 81 1.10 -14.38 10.54
CA GLU A 81 0.33 -13.18 10.92
C GLU A 81 1.17 -12.20 11.76
N GLU A 82 1.98 -12.71 12.69
CA GLU A 82 2.86 -11.88 13.51
C GLU A 82 3.85 -11.09 12.65
N ARG A 83 4.52 -11.76 11.71
CA ARG A 83 5.45 -11.14 10.75
C ARG A 83 4.74 -10.12 9.85
N PHE A 84 3.48 -10.38 9.49
CA PHE A 84 2.69 -9.53 8.59
C PHE A 84 1.89 -8.45 9.32
N THR A 85 2.17 -8.22 10.61
CA THR A 85 1.55 -7.15 11.39
C THR A 85 2.15 -5.80 11.01
N ILE A 86 1.47 -5.06 10.11
CA ILE A 86 1.92 -3.76 9.59
C ILE A 86 2.12 -2.76 10.73
N GLN A 87 1.21 -2.72 11.71
CA GLN A 87 1.32 -1.83 12.87
C GLN A 87 2.64 -2.01 13.61
N TYR A 88 3.02 -3.25 13.90
CA TYR A 88 4.28 -3.53 14.59
C TYR A 88 5.48 -3.03 13.80
N CYS A 89 5.53 -3.34 12.49
CA CYS A 89 6.60 -2.89 11.61
C CYS A 89 6.66 -1.36 11.54
N ALA A 90 5.50 -0.69 11.42
CA ALA A 90 5.40 0.77 11.35
C ALA A 90 5.93 1.47 12.61
N GLN A 91 5.55 0.97 13.80
CA GLN A 91 5.99 1.52 15.09
C GLN A 91 7.50 1.39 15.34
N HIS A 92 8.13 0.39 14.72
CA HIS A 92 9.56 0.11 14.86
C HIS A 92 10.40 0.56 13.65
N LEU A 93 9.76 1.14 12.62
CA LEU A 93 10.45 1.62 11.43
C LEU A 93 11.12 2.98 11.69
N GLU A 94 12.45 2.99 11.70
CA GLU A 94 13.26 4.20 11.93
C GLU A 94 13.71 4.87 10.62
N LYS A 95 13.01 4.62 9.52
CA LYS A 95 13.32 5.15 8.18
C LYS A 95 12.31 6.22 7.77
N PRO A 96 12.69 7.19 6.92
CA PRO A 96 11.74 8.17 6.38
C PRO A 96 10.65 7.48 5.56
N VAL A 97 9.39 7.87 5.80
CA VAL A 97 8.20 7.36 5.12
C VAL A 97 7.38 8.52 4.59
N LEU A 98 6.99 8.47 3.32
CA LEU A 98 5.96 9.34 2.77
C LEU A 98 4.69 8.51 2.57
N ILE A 99 3.59 8.99 3.13
CA ILE A 99 2.27 8.37 3.01
C ILE A 99 1.41 9.30 2.16
N ILE A 100 0.98 8.82 0.99
CA ILE A 100 0.12 9.58 0.07
C ILE A 100 -1.24 8.89 0.01
N GLN A 101 -2.32 9.67 0.20
CA GLN A 101 -3.68 9.16 0.24
C GLN A 101 -4.65 10.12 -0.43
N GLY A 102 -5.63 9.58 -1.15
CA GLY A 102 -6.74 10.31 -1.71
C GLY A 102 -7.96 10.31 -0.80
N THR A 103 -8.71 11.42 -0.72
CA THR A 103 -9.90 11.51 0.17
C THR A 103 -11.11 10.75 -0.36
N GLU A 104 -11.19 10.50 -1.68
CA GLU A 104 -12.28 9.73 -2.31
C GLU A 104 -11.86 8.27 -2.64
N ASP A 105 -10.86 7.75 -1.95
CA ASP A 105 -10.47 6.35 -2.08
C ASP A 105 -11.51 5.43 -1.44
N GLU A 106 -12.21 4.65 -2.27
CA GLU A 106 -13.22 3.71 -1.82
C GLU A 106 -12.63 2.36 -1.38
N ALA A 107 -11.44 2.02 -1.86
CA ALA A 107 -10.80 0.73 -1.60
C ALA A 107 -9.95 0.73 -0.32
N VAL A 108 -9.20 1.81 -0.08
CA VAL A 108 -8.39 2.03 1.13
C VAL A 108 -8.79 3.38 1.72
N LYS A 109 -9.53 3.35 2.81
CA LYS A 109 -10.03 4.58 3.42
C LYS A 109 -8.89 5.42 4.02
N ASP A 110 -9.04 6.73 4.00
CA ASP A 110 -8.09 7.71 4.50
C ASP A 110 -7.66 7.46 5.96
N LYS A 111 -8.57 6.91 6.79
CA LYS A 111 -8.23 6.48 8.15
C LYS A 111 -7.04 5.53 8.23
N GLU A 112 -6.80 4.72 7.18
CA GLU A 112 -5.64 3.81 7.16
C GLU A 112 -4.33 4.59 6.99
N ALA A 113 -4.34 5.66 6.19
CA ALA A 113 -3.19 6.55 6.07
C ALA A 113 -2.90 7.31 7.37
N PHE A 114 -3.95 7.77 8.08
CA PHE A 114 -3.80 8.40 9.40
C PHE A 114 -3.21 7.43 10.43
N LEU A 115 -3.65 6.16 10.45
CA LEU A 115 -3.07 5.13 11.31
C LEU A 115 -1.59 4.88 10.99
N LEU A 116 -1.24 4.74 9.70
CA LEU A 116 0.15 4.57 9.29
C LEU A 116 1.01 5.77 9.72
N HIS A 117 0.47 6.99 9.59
CA HIS A 117 1.16 8.21 10.01
C HIS A 117 1.35 8.29 11.53
N GLU A 118 0.35 7.90 12.30
CA GLU A 118 0.43 7.80 13.77
C GLU A 118 1.52 6.82 14.22
N TRP A 119 1.63 5.67 13.54
CA TRP A 119 2.58 4.62 13.92
C TRP A 119 4.01 4.90 13.45
N CYS A 120 4.19 5.51 12.28
CA CYS A 120 5.49 5.79 11.69
C CYS A 120 6.08 7.11 12.22
N LYS A 121 6.99 7.05 13.17
CA LYS A 121 7.61 8.24 13.83
C LYS A 121 8.27 9.24 12.87
N LYS A 122 8.74 8.78 11.71
CA LYS A 122 9.47 9.59 10.71
C LYS A 122 8.69 9.70 9.41
N SER A 123 7.37 9.85 9.51
CA SER A 123 6.52 9.96 8.33
C SER A 123 6.08 11.39 8.03
N GLU A 124 5.93 11.66 6.74
CA GLU A 124 5.17 12.78 6.19
C GLU A 124 3.88 12.23 5.61
N LEU A 125 2.75 12.88 5.88
CA LEU A 125 1.43 12.55 5.33
C LEU A 125 1.05 13.59 4.29
N TYR A 126 0.71 13.15 3.08
CA TYR A 126 0.25 13.99 1.99
C TYR A 126 -1.12 13.52 1.50
N ILE A 127 -2.14 14.34 1.74
CA ILE A 127 -3.51 14.08 1.34
C ILE A 127 -3.80 14.81 0.03
N ILE A 128 -4.36 14.10 -0.96
CA ILE A 128 -4.82 14.67 -2.22
C ILE A 128 -6.34 14.68 -2.20
N GLU A 129 -6.91 15.87 -2.09
CA GLU A 129 -8.35 16.07 -2.02
C GLU A 129 -9.02 15.64 -3.33
N GLY A 130 -10.12 14.89 -3.22
CA GLY A 130 -10.89 14.36 -4.36
C GLY A 130 -10.21 13.19 -5.10
N ALA A 131 -8.99 12.81 -4.76
CA ALA A 131 -8.32 11.71 -5.44
C ALA A 131 -8.89 10.34 -5.05
N ASN A 132 -9.07 9.46 -6.04
CA ASN A 132 -9.52 8.10 -5.87
C ASN A 132 -8.33 7.13 -5.64
N HIS A 133 -8.62 5.84 -5.51
CA HIS A 133 -7.64 4.79 -5.24
C HIS A 133 -6.47 4.72 -6.23
N THR A 134 -6.69 5.08 -7.49
CA THR A 134 -5.68 5.05 -8.55
C THR A 134 -5.14 6.43 -8.91
N PHE A 135 -5.50 7.46 -8.14
CA PHE A 135 -5.10 8.85 -8.41
C PHE A 135 -5.49 9.32 -9.82
N GLY A 136 -6.68 8.92 -10.28
CA GLY A 136 -7.20 9.24 -11.60
C GLY A 136 -6.68 8.35 -12.74
N ALA A 137 -5.74 7.44 -12.47
CA ALA A 137 -5.25 6.53 -13.50
C ALA A 137 -6.28 5.44 -13.85
N LYS A 138 -6.37 5.09 -15.14
CA LYS A 138 -7.28 4.07 -15.68
C LYS A 138 -6.60 3.30 -16.81
N GLU A 139 -7.10 2.13 -17.13
CA GLU A 139 -6.65 1.31 -18.25
C GLU A 139 -7.79 1.19 -19.28
N PRO A 140 -7.56 1.46 -20.59
CA PRO A 140 -6.31 1.98 -21.16
C PRO A 140 -6.12 3.48 -20.86
N TRP A 141 -4.86 3.92 -20.75
CA TRP A 141 -4.51 5.33 -20.65
C TRP A 141 -4.08 5.85 -22.03
N MET A 142 -4.84 6.79 -22.60
CA MET A 142 -4.67 7.26 -23.97
C MET A 142 -4.07 8.68 -24.05
N GLU A 143 -3.81 9.32 -22.91
CA GLU A 143 -3.30 10.68 -22.86
C GLU A 143 -1.78 10.71 -22.71
N GLN A 144 -1.14 11.79 -23.17
CA GLN A 144 0.31 11.96 -23.05
C GLN A 144 0.76 12.33 -21.64
N ASN A 145 -0.09 13.01 -20.87
CA ASN A 145 0.20 13.48 -19.54
C ASN A 145 -0.44 12.56 -18.49
N LEU A 146 0.17 12.48 -17.32
CA LEU A 146 -0.44 11.81 -16.18
C LEU A 146 -1.73 12.50 -15.75
N PRO A 147 -2.69 11.80 -15.15
CA PRO A 147 -3.80 12.42 -14.43
C PRO A 147 -3.27 13.40 -13.38
N ALA A 148 -4.00 14.47 -13.10
CA ALA A 148 -3.54 15.54 -12.21
C ALA A 148 -3.14 15.01 -10.81
N ASP A 149 -3.97 14.14 -10.23
CA ASP A 149 -3.71 13.60 -8.89
C ASP A 149 -2.48 12.68 -8.86
N LEU A 150 -2.32 11.85 -9.92
CA LEU A 150 -1.12 11.01 -10.04
C LEU A 150 0.13 11.88 -10.27
N ALA A 151 0.03 12.94 -11.06
CA ALA A 151 1.14 13.89 -11.25
C ALA A 151 1.53 14.55 -9.92
N ASN A 152 0.57 14.94 -9.09
CA ASN A 152 0.81 15.46 -7.74
C ASN A 152 1.51 14.43 -6.85
N ALA A 153 1.03 13.19 -6.83
CA ALA A 153 1.65 12.11 -6.05
C ALA A 153 3.09 11.83 -6.49
N VAL A 154 3.36 11.85 -7.80
CA VAL A 154 4.70 11.68 -8.38
C VAL A 154 5.61 12.86 -8.00
N ALA A 155 5.14 14.09 -8.13
CA ALA A 155 5.91 15.29 -7.77
C ALA A 155 6.33 15.27 -6.29
N GLU A 156 5.39 14.91 -5.41
CA GLU A 156 5.65 14.82 -3.96
C GLU A 156 6.61 13.67 -3.62
N THR A 157 6.48 12.53 -4.30
CA THR A 157 7.43 11.42 -4.19
C THR A 157 8.86 11.84 -4.58
N ILE A 158 9.00 12.57 -5.68
CA ILE A 158 10.30 13.09 -6.15
C ILE A 158 10.87 14.10 -5.15
N ARG A 159 10.05 15.02 -4.62
CA ARG A 159 10.45 15.96 -3.56
C ARG A 159 11.01 15.21 -2.37
N PHE A 160 10.25 14.23 -1.88
CA PHE A 160 10.62 13.43 -0.71
C PHE A 160 11.92 12.65 -0.90
N PHE A 161 12.12 12.04 -2.07
CA PHE A 161 13.36 11.34 -2.39
C PHE A 161 14.57 12.29 -2.45
N LYS A 162 14.41 13.47 -3.04
CA LYS A 162 15.49 14.49 -3.05
C LYS A 162 15.91 14.88 -1.64
N LEU A 163 14.97 14.99 -0.71
CA LEU A 163 15.23 15.38 0.66
C LEU A 163 15.85 14.25 1.52
N ASN A 164 15.37 13.03 1.36
CA ASN A 164 15.64 11.94 2.29
C ASN A 164 16.58 10.86 1.74
N PHE A 165 16.67 10.73 0.41
CA PHE A 165 17.48 9.70 -0.22
C PHE A 165 18.73 10.28 -0.89
N LEU A 166 18.61 11.38 -1.63
CA LEU A 166 19.72 11.92 -2.40
C LEU A 166 20.66 12.82 -1.59
N LYS A 167 20.16 13.63 -0.65
CA LYS A 167 20.99 14.59 0.15
C LYS A 167 21.99 13.93 1.10
N LYS A 168 21.92 12.65 1.38
CA LYS A 168 22.87 11.93 2.24
C LYS A 168 24.09 11.40 1.48
N PHE A 169 24.33 11.89 0.26
CA PHE A 169 25.46 11.46 -0.59
C PHE A 169 26.49 12.56 -0.87
N PHE A 170 26.30 13.76 -0.29
CA PHE A 170 27.27 14.86 -0.40
C PHE A 170 27.71 15.34 0.98
#